data_1358a4d1293b29ddae5caf644c48f9bd
#
_entry.id   1358a4d1293b29ddae5caf644c48f9bd
#
_cell.length_a   1.000
_cell.length_b   1.000
_cell.length_c   1.000
_cell.angle_alpha   90.00
_cell.angle_beta   90.00
_cell.angle_gamma   90.00
#
_symmetry.space_group_name_H-M   'P 1'
#
loop_
_entity.id
_entity.type
_entity.pdbx_description
1 polymer ?
#
loop_
_entity_poly.entity_id
_entity_poly.type
_entity_poly.pdbx_seq_one_letter_code
_entity_poly.pdbx_strand_id
1 'polypeptide(L)'
;MTIERQAAPGGTGRRTRRDEILEIAVGLFATRGYHGVSMDDIGAAAGVTGPALYHHFAGKEAMLIHALIPVSENLLAGGRDRAAAAPDARALLASLIEFHVTFALANPAVIALHLHELDRLPEQPRRQIRRLQRLYVEVWVDTLATLRPELSAAEARVLAHAAFGLMNSTPFLGGEVDRDRRAALLRAAALSALLG
;
A
#
# COMPACT_ATOMS: atom_id res chain seq x y z
N MET A 1 -12.92 27.57 2.93
CA MET A 1 -11.87 27.08 2.00
C MET A 1 -12.00 25.56 1.99
N THR A 2 -12.65 25.04 0.96
CA THR A 2 -13.06 23.63 0.83
C THR A 2 -11.85 22.82 0.42
N ILE A 3 -11.43 21.89 1.27
CA ILE A 3 -10.30 20.98 0.98
C ILE A 3 -10.84 19.90 0.05
N GLU A 4 -10.49 19.98 -1.24
CA GLU A 4 -10.68 18.89 -2.19
C GLU A 4 -9.81 17.69 -1.77
N ARG A 5 -10.47 16.66 -1.27
CA ARG A 5 -9.87 15.32 -1.10
C ARG A 5 -9.68 14.71 -2.48
N GLN A 6 -8.47 14.73 -2.97
CA GLN A 6 -8.09 14.03 -4.20
C GLN A 6 -8.14 12.51 -3.95
N ALA A 7 -9.05 11.84 -4.66
CA ALA A 7 -9.27 10.40 -4.59
C ALA A 7 -8.04 9.62 -5.04
N ALA A 8 -7.80 8.48 -4.42
CA ALA A 8 -6.82 7.49 -4.86
C ALA A 8 -7.11 7.07 -6.33
N PRO A 9 -6.08 6.85 -7.17
CA PRO A 9 -6.27 6.42 -8.55
C PRO A 9 -6.71 4.95 -8.59
N GLY A 10 -8.00 4.74 -8.76
CA GLY A 10 -8.60 3.42 -8.87
C GLY A 10 -10.11 3.49 -9.05
N GLY A 11 -10.58 3.74 -10.27
CA GLY A 11 -11.97 3.63 -10.68
C GLY A 11 -12.80 4.89 -10.45
N THR A 12 -13.26 5.51 -11.53
CA THR A 12 -14.30 6.55 -11.59
C THR A 12 -15.69 5.98 -11.28
N GLY A 13 -15.80 5.09 -10.29
CA GLY A 13 -17.04 4.54 -9.77
C GLY A 13 -17.46 5.27 -8.48
N ARG A 14 -18.74 5.60 -8.38
CA ARG A 14 -19.36 6.09 -7.12
C ARG A 14 -18.99 5.13 -6.00
N ARG A 15 -18.33 5.63 -4.94
CA ARG A 15 -18.01 4.85 -3.72
C ARG A 15 -19.25 4.10 -3.24
N THR A 16 -19.12 2.81 -3.06
CA THR A 16 -20.21 1.96 -2.58
C THR A 16 -20.26 1.96 -1.06
N ARG A 17 -21.40 1.60 -0.48
CA ARG A 17 -21.51 1.41 0.97
C ARG A 17 -20.54 0.36 1.49
N ARG A 18 -20.25 -0.65 0.66
CA ARG A 18 -19.26 -1.69 0.96
C ARG A 18 -17.84 -1.12 1.09
N ASP A 19 -17.46 -0.19 0.22
CA ASP A 19 -16.14 0.46 0.27
C ASP A 19 -16.00 1.35 1.52
N GLU A 20 -17.04 2.06 1.90
CA GLU A 20 -17.05 2.87 3.13
C GLU A 20 -16.87 2.00 4.38
N ILE A 21 -17.60 0.89 4.48
CA ILE A 21 -17.46 -0.07 5.58
C ILE A 21 -16.05 -0.64 5.64
N LEU A 22 -15.47 -1.00 4.49
CA LEU A 22 -14.13 -1.53 4.40
C LEU A 22 -13.08 -0.52 4.87
N GLU A 23 -13.18 0.74 4.47
CA GLU A 23 -12.28 1.82 4.91
C GLU A 23 -12.33 2.02 6.43
N ILE A 24 -13.53 1.99 7.02
CA ILE A 24 -13.71 2.07 8.48
C ILE A 24 -13.05 0.88 9.17
N ALA A 25 -13.29 -0.35 8.67
CA ALA A 25 -12.69 -1.56 9.22
C ALA A 25 -11.16 -1.51 9.16
N VAL A 26 -10.57 -1.10 8.03
CA VAL A 26 -9.13 -0.92 7.85
C VAL A 26 -8.56 0.07 8.86
N GLY A 27 -9.23 1.22 9.07
CA GLY A 27 -8.83 2.21 10.07
C GLY A 27 -8.85 1.66 11.49
N LEU A 28 -9.88 0.91 11.86
CA LEU A 28 -9.99 0.26 13.17
C LEU A 28 -8.89 -0.81 13.37
N PHE A 29 -8.66 -1.66 12.38
CA PHE A 29 -7.61 -2.67 12.46
C PHE A 29 -6.23 -2.05 12.59
N ALA A 30 -5.94 -0.96 11.87
CA ALA A 30 -4.65 -0.27 11.95
C ALA A 30 -4.42 0.40 13.31
N THR A 31 -5.47 0.87 13.99
CA THR A 31 -5.35 1.61 15.25
C THR A 31 -5.47 0.73 16.49
N ARG A 32 -6.31 -0.30 16.46
CA ARG A 32 -6.62 -1.17 17.61
C ARG A 32 -6.07 -2.59 17.45
N GLY A 33 -5.44 -2.89 16.31
CA GLY A 33 -5.02 -4.23 15.94
C GLY A 33 -6.21 -5.11 15.49
N TYR A 34 -5.94 -6.10 14.66
CA TYR A 34 -6.96 -7.00 14.11
C TYR A 34 -7.79 -7.75 15.19
N HIS A 35 -7.14 -8.21 16.27
CA HIS A 35 -7.82 -8.93 17.35
C HIS A 35 -8.61 -8.01 18.28
N GLY A 36 -8.18 -6.76 18.44
CA GLY A 36 -8.84 -5.77 19.28
C GLY A 36 -10.14 -5.18 18.72
N VAL A 37 -10.58 -5.63 17.52
CA VAL A 37 -11.76 -5.11 16.83
C VAL A 37 -12.75 -6.26 16.58
N SER A 38 -14.00 -6.11 17.00
CA SER A 38 -15.11 -7.02 16.70
C SER A 38 -15.90 -6.59 15.47
N MET A 39 -16.73 -7.49 14.93
CA MET A 39 -17.70 -7.11 13.87
C MET A 39 -18.70 -6.06 14.39
N ASP A 40 -19.08 -6.13 15.67
CA ASP A 40 -19.99 -5.15 16.28
C ASP A 40 -19.35 -3.76 16.37
N ASP A 41 -18.06 -3.67 16.70
CA ASP A 41 -17.32 -2.39 16.68
C ASP A 41 -17.33 -1.76 15.27
N ILE A 42 -17.10 -2.58 14.24
CA ILE A 42 -17.15 -2.13 12.84
C ILE A 42 -18.55 -1.68 12.46
N GLY A 43 -19.57 -2.48 12.82
CA GLY A 43 -20.98 -2.15 12.57
C GLY A 43 -21.37 -0.83 13.22
N ALA A 44 -21.03 -0.63 14.50
CA ALA A 44 -21.28 0.59 15.24
C ALA A 44 -20.56 1.80 14.59
N ALA A 45 -19.28 1.66 14.26
CA ALA A 45 -18.49 2.73 13.62
C ALA A 45 -19.00 3.08 12.22
N ALA A 46 -19.50 2.09 11.47
CA ALA A 46 -20.06 2.27 10.15
C ALA A 46 -21.53 2.71 10.16
N GLY A 47 -22.21 2.70 11.30
CA GLY A 47 -23.63 2.99 11.39
C GLY A 47 -24.52 1.97 10.67
N VAL A 48 -24.14 0.69 10.74
CA VAL A 48 -24.91 -0.45 10.17
C VAL A 48 -25.23 -1.48 11.24
N THR A 49 -26.35 -2.19 11.05
CA THR A 49 -26.70 -3.31 11.94
C THR A 49 -25.82 -4.53 11.66
N GLY A 50 -25.65 -5.42 12.66
CA GLY A 50 -24.90 -6.67 12.50
C GLY A 50 -25.33 -7.50 11.27
N PRO A 51 -26.62 -7.79 11.05
CA PRO A 51 -27.09 -8.50 9.86
C PRO A 51 -26.71 -7.80 8.54
N ALA A 52 -26.82 -6.46 8.49
CA ALA A 52 -26.44 -5.68 7.31
C ALA A 52 -24.92 -5.75 7.05
N LEU A 53 -24.09 -5.73 8.11
CA LEU A 53 -22.64 -5.90 7.98
C LEU A 53 -22.26 -7.27 7.43
N TYR A 54 -22.88 -8.34 7.94
CA TYR A 54 -22.65 -9.71 7.46
C TYR A 54 -23.13 -9.92 6.02
N HIS A 55 -24.10 -9.13 5.55
CA HIS A 55 -24.49 -9.13 4.13
C HIS A 55 -23.36 -8.59 3.21
N HIS A 56 -22.54 -7.65 3.69
CA HIS A 56 -21.41 -7.09 2.94
C HIS A 56 -20.14 -7.94 3.05
N PHE A 57 -19.85 -8.49 4.23
CA PHE A 57 -18.60 -9.22 4.52
C PHE A 57 -18.88 -10.41 5.44
N ALA A 58 -18.39 -11.58 5.07
CA ALA A 58 -18.55 -12.81 5.87
C ALA A 58 -17.83 -12.76 7.23
N GLY A 59 -16.94 -11.78 7.45
CA GLY A 59 -16.21 -11.56 8.70
C GLY A 59 -14.99 -10.70 8.49
N LYS A 60 -14.23 -10.47 9.57
CA LYS A 60 -13.01 -9.64 9.56
C LYS A 60 -11.94 -10.13 8.59
N GLU A 61 -11.79 -11.46 8.47
CA GLU A 61 -10.85 -12.07 7.53
C GLU A 61 -11.18 -11.68 6.08
N ALA A 62 -12.45 -11.77 5.70
CA ALA A 62 -12.89 -11.34 4.37
C ALA A 62 -12.61 -9.86 4.13
N MET A 63 -12.78 -8.99 5.14
CA MET A 63 -12.44 -7.58 5.04
C MET A 63 -10.93 -7.38 4.81
N LEU A 64 -10.10 -8.09 5.56
CA LEU A 64 -8.65 -8.00 5.41
C LEU A 64 -8.19 -8.47 4.01
N ILE A 65 -8.75 -9.55 3.50
CA ILE A 65 -8.49 -10.04 2.13
C ILE A 65 -8.91 -8.99 1.10
N HIS A 66 -10.11 -8.41 1.24
CA HIS A 66 -10.61 -7.37 0.33
C HIS A 66 -9.86 -6.06 0.41
N ALA A 67 -9.19 -5.77 1.53
CA ALA A 67 -8.32 -4.61 1.65
C ALA A 67 -6.95 -4.84 0.98
N LEU A 68 -6.33 -6.02 1.15
CA LEU A 68 -4.93 -6.24 0.82
C LEU A 68 -4.69 -6.76 -0.60
N ILE A 69 -5.59 -7.62 -1.15
CA ILE A 69 -5.41 -8.16 -2.51
C ILE A 69 -5.50 -7.07 -3.57
N PRO A 70 -6.58 -6.26 -3.64
CA PRO A 70 -6.71 -5.23 -4.67
C PRO A 70 -5.58 -4.19 -4.62
N VAL A 71 -5.11 -3.85 -3.43
CA VAL A 71 -3.98 -2.94 -3.25
C VAL A 71 -2.70 -3.53 -3.83
N SER A 72 -2.43 -4.82 -3.57
CA SER A 72 -1.24 -5.49 -4.11
C SER A 72 -1.31 -5.63 -5.64
N GLU A 73 -2.50 -5.88 -6.19
CA GLU A 73 -2.75 -5.92 -7.63
C GLU A 73 -2.53 -4.54 -8.27
N ASN A 74 -3.07 -3.47 -7.67
CA ASN A 74 -2.91 -2.10 -8.16
C ASN A 74 -1.46 -1.62 -8.12
N LEU A 75 -0.70 -1.96 -7.06
CA LEU A 75 0.73 -1.64 -6.99
C LEU A 75 1.51 -2.33 -8.10
N LEU A 76 1.26 -3.61 -8.33
CA LEU A 76 1.92 -4.35 -9.42
C LEU A 76 1.54 -3.79 -10.79
N ALA A 77 0.25 -3.57 -11.05
CA ALA A 77 -0.22 -3.00 -12.31
C ALA A 77 0.40 -1.63 -12.56
N GLY A 78 0.30 -0.71 -11.57
CA GLY A 78 0.87 0.62 -11.67
C GLY A 78 2.41 0.64 -11.85
N GLY A 79 3.12 -0.33 -11.28
CA GLY A 79 4.56 -0.51 -11.52
C GLY A 79 4.86 -0.94 -12.95
N ARG A 80 4.11 -1.89 -13.48
CA ARG A 80 4.25 -2.37 -14.86
C ARG A 80 3.90 -1.31 -15.91
N ASP A 81 2.83 -0.55 -15.67
CA ASP A 81 2.43 0.54 -16.55
C ASP A 81 3.54 1.60 -16.66
N ARG A 82 4.20 1.90 -15.54
CA ARG A 82 5.34 2.82 -15.53
C ARG A 82 6.55 2.26 -16.26
N ALA A 83 6.82 0.98 -16.08
CA ALA A 83 7.93 0.31 -16.80
C ALA A 83 7.70 0.32 -18.31
N ALA A 84 6.44 0.19 -18.76
CA ALA A 84 6.09 0.25 -20.19
C ALA A 84 6.14 1.67 -20.78
N ALA A 85 5.92 2.71 -19.95
CA ALA A 85 5.82 4.09 -20.39
C ALA A 85 7.11 4.90 -20.22
N ALA A 86 8.05 4.47 -19.38
CA ALA A 86 9.24 5.23 -19.07
C ALA A 86 10.24 5.22 -20.24
N PRO A 87 10.87 6.38 -20.57
CA PRO A 87 11.84 6.47 -21.66
C PRO A 87 13.18 5.81 -21.34
N ASP A 88 13.53 5.71 -20.06
CA ASP A 88 14.77 5.14 -19.56
C ASP A 88 14.63 4.66 -18.10
N ALA A 89 15.64 3.91 -17.61
CA ALA A 89 15.62 3.34 -16.27
C ALA A 89 15.65 4.41 -15.16
N ARG A 90 16.26 5.57 -15.36
CA ARG A 90 16.30 6.65 -14.36
C ARG A 90 14.92 7.31 -14.22
N ALA A 91 14.26 7.59 -15.32
CA ALA A 91 12.89 8.10 -15.34
C ALA A 91 11.91 7.09 -14.73
N LEU A 92 12.11 5.80 -15.05
CA LEU A 92 11.32 4.73 -14.42
C LEU A 92 11.48 4.71 -12.91
N LEU A 93 12.72 4.71 -12.40
CA LEU A 93 12.97 4.69 -10.96
C LEU A 93 12.30 5.88 -10.25
N ALA A 94 12.46 7.09 -10.80
CA ALA A 94 11.83 8.29 -10.25
C ALA A 94 10.28 8.15 -10.23
N SER A 95 9.69 7.64 -11.31
CA SER A 95 8.24 7.41 -11.41
C SER A 95 7.74 6.32 -10.44
N LEU A 96 8.51 5.26 -10.22
CA LEU A 96 8.19 4.21 -9.25
C LEU A 96 8.22 4.76 -7.82
N ILE A 97 9.24 5.53 -7.46
CA ILE A 97 9.36 6.19 -6.14
C ILE A 97 8.17 7.13 -5.92
N GLU A 98 7.86 8.00 -6.88
CA GLU A 98 6.73 8.93 -6.80
C GLU A 98 5.42 8.20 -6.57
N PHE A 99 5.16 7.15 -7.35
CA PHE A 99 3.97 6.34 -7.27
C PHE A 99 3.83 5.67 -5.90
N HIS A 100 4.91 5.02 -5.42
CA HIS A 100 4.87 4.31 -4.16
C HIS A 100 4.73 5.25 -2.95
N VAL A 101 5.45 6.37 -2.94
CA VAL A 101 5.34 7.39 -1.88
C VAL A 101 3.94 8.00 -1.84
N THR A 102 3.38 8.34 -3.01
CA THR A 102 2.02 8.86 -3.11
C THR A 102 0.99 7.87 -2.55
N PHE A 103 1.13 6.59 -2.91
CA PHE A 103 0.30 5.50 -2.37
C PHE A 103 0.46 5.36 -0.85
N ALA A 104 1.69 5.28 -0.36
CA ALA A 104 1.97 5.05 1.06
C ALA A 104 1.45 6.19 1.96
N LEU A 105 1.59 7.45 1.52
CA LEU A 105 1.05 8.62 2.23
C LEU A 105 -0.49 8.72 2.16
N ALA A 106 -1.11 8.16 1.13
CA ALA A 106 -2.56 8.12 1.03
C ALA A 106 -3.17 6.96 1.85
N ASN A 107 -2.42 5.90 2.11
CA ASN A 107 -2.94 4.64 2.66
C ASN A 107 -2.12 4.12 3.87
N PRO A 108 -1.80 4.95 4.89
CA PRO A 108 -0.96 4.52 6.01
C PRO A 108 -1.59 3.34 6.79
N ALA A 109 -2.91 3.29 6.91
CA ALA A 109 -3.61 2.18 7.56
C ALA A 109 -3.41 0.86 6.80
N VAL A 110 -3.47 0.87 5.47
CA VAL A 110 -3.23 -0.33 4.65
C VAL A 110 -1.77 -0.78 4.76
N ILE A 111 -0.82 0.16 4.79
CA ILE A 111 0.60 -0.16 5.03
C ILE A 111 0.77 -0.85 6.39
N ALA A 112 0.15 -0.34 7.45
CA ALA A 112 0.19 -0.96 8.78
C ALA A 112 -0.35 -2.40 8.76
N LEU A 113 -1.47 -2.64 8.06
CA LEU A 113 -2.02 -3.99 7.90
C LEU A 113 -1.09 -4.94 7.14
N HIS A 114 -0.44 -4.46 6.08
CA HIS A 114 0.57 -5.26 5.37
C HIS A 114 1.75 -5.65 6.25
N LEU A 115 2.19 -4.74 7.13
CA LEU A 115 3.34 -4.98 8.01
C LEU A 115 3.02 -5.96 9.15
N HIS A 116 1.78 -5.92 9.67
CA HIS A 116 1.47 -6.59 10.94
C HIS A 116 0.46 -7.73 10.84
N GLU A 117 -0.42 -7.73 9.83
CA GLU A 117 -1.56 -8.63 9.81
C GLU A 117 -1.54 -9.67 8.67
N LEU A 118 -0.58 -9.58 7.74
CA LEU A 118 -0.50 -10.47 6.57
C LEU A 118 -0.41 -11.96 6.96
N ASP A 119 0.33 -12.27 8.01
CA ASP A 119 0.53 -13.66 8.47
C ASP A 119 -0.71 -14.29 9.12
N ARG A 120 -1.73 -13.48 9.40
CA ARG A 120 -3.02 -13.94 9.95
C ARG A 120 -3.98 -14.44 8.86
N LEU A 121 -3.69 -14.12 7.61
CA LEU A 121 -4.52 -14.58 6.50
C LEU A 121 -4.40 -16.09 6.27
N PRO A 122 -5.45 -16.75 5.80
CA PRO A 122 -5.39 -18.10 5.29
C PRO A 122 -4.29 -18.24 4.22
N GLU A 123 -3.80 -19.45 4.06
CA GLU A 123 -2.64 -19.73 3.22
C GLU A 123 -2.81 -19.26 1.77
N GLN A 124 -3.97 -19.48 1.17
CA GLN A 124 -4.20 -19.13 -0.24
C GLN A 124 -4.16 -17.61 -0.49
N PRO A 125 -4.94 -16.74 0.17
CA PRO A 125 -4.85 -15.29 -0.05
C PRO A 125 -3.49 -14.73 0.37
N ARG A 126 -2.87 -15.25 1.43
CA ARG A 126 -1.53 -14.86 1.84
C ARG A 126 -0.48 -15.17 0.76
N ARG A 127 -0.53 -16.36 0.13
CA ARG A 127 0.36 -16.71 -0.99
C ARG A 127 0.13 -15.81 -2.20
N GLN A 128 -1.12 -15.48 -2.50
CA GLN A 128 -1.46 -14.56 -3.60
C GLN A 128 -0.83 -13.18 -3.36
N ILE A 129 -1.03 -12.59 -2.18
CA ILE A 129 -0.47 -11.28 -1.83
C ILE A 129 1.06 -11.31 -1.91
N ARG A 130 1.71 -12.30 -1.31
CA ARG A 130 3.17 -12.45 -1.35
C ARG A 130 3.70 -12.61 -2.77
N ARG A 131 2.95 -13.29 -3.66
CA ARG A 131 3.30 -13.40 -5.07
C ARG A 131 3.23 -12.04 -5.77
N LEU A 132 2.16 -11.27 -5.56
CA LEU A 132 1.99 -9.93 -6.13
C LEU A 132 3.09 -8.98 -5.66
N GLN A 133 3.40 -9.00 -4.37
CA GLN A 133 4.49 -8.22 -3.79
C GLN A 133 5.85 -8.56 -4.42
N ARG A 134 6.18 -9.87 -4.53
CA ARG A 134 7.43 -10.28 -5.19
C ARG A 134 7.50 -9.77 -6.62
N LEU A 135 6.44 -9.91 -7.41
CA LEU A 135 6.42 -9.41 -8.79
C LEU A 135 6.58 -7.89 -8.87
N TYR A 136 6.03 -7.15 -7.91
CA TYR A 136 6.24 -5.71 -7.83
C TYR A 136 7.69 -5.35 -7.47
N VAL A 137 8.30 -6.07 -6.53
CA VAL A 137 9.72 -5.92 -6.20
C VAL A 137 10.62 -6.20 -7.41
N GLU A 138 10.31 -7.22 -8.24
CA GLU A 138 11.11 -7.52 -9.43
C GLU A 138 11.13 -6.34 -10.42
N VAL A 139 10.06 -5.56 -10.58
CA VAL A 139 10.09 -4.33 -11.41
C VAL A 139 11.19 -3.36 -10.95
N TRP A 140 11.38 -3.25 -9.63
CA TRP A 140 12.42 -2.38 -9.05
C TRP A 140 13.81 -2.99 -9.20
N VAL A 141 13.94 -4.29 -9.00
CA VAL A 141 15.21 -5.03 -9.17
C VAL A 141 15.71 -4.93 -10.60
N ASP A 142 14.85 -5.13 -11.60
CA ASP A 142 15.20 -5.01 -13.03
C ASP A 142 15.63 -3.58 -13.38
N THR A 143 14.95 -2.58 -12.79
CA THR A 143 15.31 -1.17 -12.96
C THR A 143 16.68 -0.88 -12.36
N LEU A 144 16.95 -1.38 -11.16
CA LEU A 144 18.24 -1.22 -10.48
C LEU A 144 19.37 -1.96 -11.22
N ALA A 145 19.12 -3.14 -11.73
CA ALA A 145 20.12 -3.88 -12.53
C ALA A 145 20.61 -3.08 -13.75
N THR A 146 19.73 -2.25 -14.33
CA THR A 146 20.09 -1.35 -15.43
C THR A 146 20.90 -0.13 -14.96
N LEU A 147 20.56 0.42 -13.79
CA LEU A 147 21.18 1.66 -13.26
C LEU A 147 22.47 1.38 -12.47
N ARG A 148 22.57 0.20 -11.89
CA ARG A 148 23.63 -0.23 -10.97
C ARG A 148 24.14 -1.61 -11.41
N PRO A 149 24.78 -1.73 -12.60
CA PRO A 149 25.20 -3.01 -13.16
C PRO A 149 26.27 -3.73 -12.33
N GLU A 150 26.90 -3.03 -11.38
CA GLU A 150 27.84 -3.61 -10.41
C GLU A 150 27.16 -4.43 -9.33
N LEU A 151 25.84 -4.26 -9.12
CA LEU A 151 25.09 -5.02 -8.12
C LEU A 151 24.60 -6.37 -8.69
N SER A 152 24.72 -7.41 -7.89
CA SER A 152 24.00 -8.65 -8.15
C SER A 152 22.49 -8.45 -7.95
N ALA A 153 21.67 -9.31 -8.56
CA ALA A 153 20.21 -9.27 -8.36
C ALA A 153 19.81 -9.44 -6.89
N ALA A 154 20.60 -10.16 -6.09
CA ALA A 154 20.36 -10.29 -4.65
C ALA A 154 20.59 -8.96 -3.91
N GLU A 155 21.67 -8.25 -4.22
CA GLU A 155 21.97 -6.93 -3.62
C GLU A 155 20.94 -5.89 -4.05
N ALA A 156 20.58 -5.83 -5.33
CA ALA A 156 19.50 -4.96 -5.82
C ALA A 156 18.18 -5.23 -5.09
N ARG A 157 17.86 -6.49 -4.80
CA ARG A 157 16.65 -6.85 -4.02
C ARG A 157 16.73 -6.39 -2.58
N VAL A 158 17.90 -6.45 -1.93
CA VAL A 158 18.10 -5.90 -0.58
C VAL A 158 17.87 -4.40 -0.58
N LEU A 159 18.43 -3.65 -1.54
CA LEU A 159 18.22 -2.19 -1.66
C LEU A 159 16.75 -1.85 -1.92
N ALA A 160 16.06 -2.59 -2.81
CA ALA A 160 14.64 -2.39 -3.06
C ALA A 160 13.82 -2.58 -1.78
N HIS A 161 14.08 -3.64 -1.00
CA HIS A 161 13.39 -3.86 0.28
C HIS A 161 13.70 -2.77 1.31
N ALA A 162 14.94 -2.29 1.40
CA ALA A 162 15.30 -1.18 2.28
C ALA A 162 14.53 0.09 1.91
N ALA A 163 14.46 0.42 0.61
CA ALA A 163 13.68 1.57 0.12
C ALA A 163 12.18 1.42 0.41
N PHE A 164 11.61 0.20 0.26
CA PHE A 164 10.23 -0.05 0.68
C PHE A 164 10.02 0.15 2.18
N GLY A 165 10.94 -0.33 3.03
CA GLY A 165 10.87 -0.08 4.47
C GLY A 165 10.84 1.39 4.81
N LEU A 166 11.69 2.19 4.12
CA LEU A 166 11.75 3.63 4.25
C LEU A 166 10.44 4.30 3.79
N MET A 167 9.96 4.00 2.59
CA MET A 167 8.73 4.59 2.04
C MET A 167 7.47 4.15 2.79
N ASN A 168 7.46 2.94 3.35
CA ASN A 168 6.36 2.39 4.15
C ASN A 168 6.40 2.81 5.62
N SER A 169 7.29 3.71 6.03
CA SER A 169 7.30 4.27 7.39
C SER A 169 6.11 5.19 7.70
N THR A 170 5.24 5.43 6.72
CA THR A 170 4.12 6.37 6.82
C THR A 170 3.17 6.18 8.01
N PRO A 171 2.90 4.96 8.54
CA PRO A 171 2.09 4.79 9.75
C PRO A 171 2.72 5.41 11.02
N PHE A 172 4.03 5.62 11.01
CA PHE A 172 4.79 6.12 12.16
C PHE A 172 5.09 7.63 12.07
N LEU A 173 4.72 8.29 10.96
CA LEU A 173 4.99 9.71 10.76
C LEU A 173 3.94 10.54 11.50
N GLY A 174 4.40 11.36 12.45
CA GLY A 174 3.55 12.35 13.14
C GLY A 174 3.03 13.45 12.20
N GLY A 175 2.03 14.22 12.69
CA GLY A 175 1.37 15.27 11.92
C GLY A 175 2.11 16.62 11.84
N GLU A 176 3.33 16.73 12.39
CA GLU A 176 4.09 17.98 12.50
C GLU A 176 4.60 18.53 11.16
N VAL A 177 4.81 17.63 10.19
CA VAL A 177 5.27 17.99 8.84
C VAL A 177 4.11 17.83 7.86
N ASP A 178 3.89 18.82 7.00
CA ASP A 178 2.85 18.75 5.97
C ASP A 178 3.08 17.59 4.98
N ARG A 179 2.01 17.20 4.28
CA ARG A 179 2.03 16.02 3.39
C ARG A 179 3.03 16.18 2.24
N ASP A 180 3.12 17.35 1.64
CA ASP A 180 3.98 17.58 0.47
C ASP A 180 5.44 17.54 0.87
N ARG A 181 5.77 18.11 2.03
CA ARG A 181 7.12 18.03 2.59
C ARG A 181 7.49 16.60 2.96
N ARG A 182 6.58 15.83 3.56
CA ARG A 182 6.80 14.38 3.83
C ARG A 182 7.05 13.61 2.54
N ALA A 183 6.26 13.88 1.49
CA ALA A 183 6.45 13.25 0.19
C ALA A 183 7.83 13.58 -0.39
N ALA A 184 8.25 14.84 -0.34
CA ALA A 184 9.56 15.27 -0.84
C ALA A 184 10.71 14.59 -0.09
N LEU A 185 10.62 14.49 1.25
CA LEU A 185 11.64 13.84 2.08
C LEU A 185 11.73 12.34 1.81
N LEU A 186 10.59 11.65 1.74
CA LEU A 186 10.58 10.21 1.44
C LEU A 186 11.13 9.91 0.05
N ARG A 187 10.80 10.72 -0.96
CA ARG A 187 11.35 10.59 -2.33
C ARG A 187 12.84 10.78 -2.36
N ALA A 188 13.34 11.85 -1.75
CA ALA A 188 14.77 12.13 -1.71
C ALA A 188 15.55 11.02 -1.00
N ALA A 189 15.05 10.56 0.15
CA ALA A 189 15.68 9.48 0.91
C ALA A 189 15.66 8.14 0.15
N ALA A 190 14.55 7.79 -0.49
CA ALA A 190 14.45 6.58 -1.30
C ALA A 190 15.40 6.62 -2.51
N LEU A 191 15.47 7.75 -3.21
CA LEU A 191 16.38 7.93 -4.34
C LEU A 191 17.84 7.80 -3.93
N SER A 192 18.24 8.45 -2.83
CA SER A 192 19.59 8.35 -2.26
C SER A 192 19.91 6.92 -1.84
N ALA A 193 18.99 6.21 -1.19
CA ALA A 193 19.21 4.83 -0.76
C ALA A 193 19.39 3.85 -1.94
N LEU A 194 18.81 4.13 -3.09
CA LEU A 194 18.84 3.24 -4.27
C LEU A 194 20.02 3.54 -5.21
N LEU A 195 20.47 4.80 -5.28
CA LEU A 195 21.52 5.21 -6.21
C LEU A 195 22.87 5.50 -5.54
N GLY A 196 22.91 5.64 -4.21
CA GLY A 196 24.11 5.95 -3.44
C GLY A 196 24.33 7.45 -3.34
#